data_459b9f758d8d920ae172d28da102abd7
#
_entry.id   459b9f758d8d920ae172d28da102abd7
#
_cell.length_a   1.000
_cell.length_b   1.000
_cell.length_c   1.000
_cell.angle_alpha   90.00
_cell.angle_beta   90.00
_cell.angle_gamma   90.00
#
_symmetry.space_group_name_H-M   'P 1'
#
loop_
_entity.id
_entity.type
_entity.pdbx_description
1 polymer ?
#
loop_
_entity_poly.entity_id
_entity_poly.type
_entity_poly.pdbx_seq_one_letter_code
_entity_poly.pdbx_strand_id
1 'polypeptide(L)'
;MKRITLLLPFLAAFLGIQAQQEAGSWSITPRVGINSSVLTMDDVYLDVNGTETMKAQHRWGLTAGVETQYQCWSQIALSAGLMYSNEGCQYDKKGDVDEWKQSLHFLSVPLLVNFYIEPDLLPGLSLKTGVQLGYLLQSKETLMGTTNTNTDSFHRVNVSIPAGISYEYRSIVADLRYNIGVTNLCSHKLMDETWRSNSLWLTLGYQFRL
;
A
#
# COMPACT_ATOMS: atom_id res chain seq x y z
N MET A 1 19.21 13.19 -28.95
CA MET A 1 19.66 11.79 -28.93
C MET A 1 20.78 11.47 -27.93
N LYS A 2 21.37 12.44 -27.20
CA LYS A 2 22.46 12.20 -26.21
C LYS A 2 22.05 11.82 -24.81
N ARG A 3 20.72 11.81 -24.49
CA ARG A 3 20.22 11.50 -23.13
C ARG A 3 19.85 10.02 -22.91
N ILE A 4 19.71 9.24 -23.98
CA ILE A 4 19.37 7.81 -23.91
C ILE A 4 20.62 6.96 -23.70
N THR A 5 21.78 7.43 -24.12
CA THR A 5 23.05 6.69 -24.02
C THR A 5 23.59 6.60 -22.59
N LEU A 6 23.14 7.46 -21.67
CA LEU A 6 23.52 7.42 -20.25
C LEU A 6 22.67 6.44 -19.41
N LEU A 7 21.50 6.03 -19.90
CA LEU A 7 20.62 5.05 -19.23
C LEU A 7 21.11 3.60 -19.46
N LEU A 8 21.76 3.32 -20.60
CA LEU A 8 22.25 1.97 -20.91
C LEU A 8 23.33 1.45 -19.96
N PRO A 9 24.40 2.22 -19.61
CA PRO A 9 25.40 1.74 -18.66
C PRO A 9 24.85 1.65 -17.22
N PHE A 10 23.84 2.46 -16.85
CA PHE A 10 23.16 2.33 -15.58
C PHE A 10 22.34 1.03 -15.52
N LEU A 11 21.70 0.66 -16.63
CA LEU A 11 20.96 -0.61 -16.74
C LEU A 11 21.93 -1.82 -16.76
N ALA A 12 23.10 -1.70 -17.39
CA ALA A 12 24.09 -2.78 -17.46
C ALA A 12 24.83 -3.05 -16.14
N ALA A 13 24.93 -2.05 -15.25
CA ALA A 13 25.52 -2.23 -13.92
C ALA A 13 24.64 -3.09 -12.97
N PHE A 14 23.39 -3.33 -13.34
CA PHE A 14 22.44 -4.18 -12.59
C PHE A 14 22.51 -5.67 -12.94
N LEU A 15 23.26 -6.08 -13.96
CA LEU A 15 23.24 -7.45 -14.51
C LEU A 15 24.18 -8.45 -13.79
N GLY A 16 24.71 -8.13 -12.64
CA GLY A 16 25.83 -8.92 -12.07
C GLY A 16 25.64 -9.57 -10.70
N ILE A 17 24.44 -9.68 -10.14
CA ILE A 17 24.31 -10.21 -8.76
C ILE A 17 23.10 -11.12 -8.66
N GLN A 18 23.35 -12.37 -8.25
CA GLN A 18 22.31 -13.35 -7.91
C GLN A 18 21.49 -12.83 -6.74
N ALA A 19 20.30 -12.29 -7.02
CA ALA A 19 19.36 -11.77 -6.02
C ALA A 19 18.40 -12.84 -5.51
N GLN A 20 18.38 -14.04 -6.12
CA GLN A 20 17.47 -15.11 -5.73
C GLN A 20 17.98 -15.89 -4.53
N GLN A 21 17.06 -16.17 -3.62
CA GLN A 21 17.31 -17.03 -2.47
C GLN A 21 17.28 -18.50 -2.88
N GLU A 22 18.06 -19.33 -2.18
CA GLU A 22 17.98 -20.78 -2.32
C GLU A 22 16.64 -21.30 -1.77
N ALA A 23 16.08 -22.32 -2.40
CA ALA A 23 14.87 -22.97 -1.92
C ALA A 23 15.08 -23.52 -0.50
N GLY A 24 14.09 -23.31 0.38
CA GLY A 24 14.17 -23.68 1.79
C GLY A 24 14.73 -22.58 2.71
N SER A 25 15.19 -21.44 2.17
CA SER A 25 15.74 -20.35 2.97
C SER A 25 14.65 -19.43 3.54
N TRP A 26 14.96 -18.84 4.68
CA TRP A 26 14.15 -17.79 5.31
C TRP A 26 14.82 -16.43 5.19
N SER A 27 14.00 -15.39 5.13
CA SER A 27 14.49 -14.04 5.26
C SER A 27 13.52 -13.16 6.05
N ILE A 28 14.08 -12.10 6.64
CA ILE A 28 13.32 -11.08 7.37
C ILE A 28 13.68 -9.72 6.77
N THR A 29 12.66 -8.93 6.46
CA THR A 29 12.84 -7.63 5.79
C THR A 29 12.07 -6.55 6.56
N PRO A 30 12.70 -5.79 7.46
CA PRO A 30 12.14 -4.53 7.93
C PRO A 30 12.00 -3.57 6.75
N ARG A 31 10.86 -2.84 6.73
CA ARG A 31 10.47 -1.95 5.63
C ARG A 31 9.93 -0.64 6.16
N VAL A 32 10.21 0.42 5.45
CA VAL A 32 9.63 1.75 5.68
C VAL A 32 9.34 2.40 4.33
N GLY A 33 8.31 3.22 4.27
CA GLY A 33 7.96 3.89 3.04
C GLY A 33 6.80 4.85 3.21
N ILE A 34 6.30 5.26 2.06
CA ILE A 34 5.15 6.15 1.93
C ILE A 34 4.00 5.41 1.27
N ASN A 35 2.80 5.87 1.53
CA ASN A 35 1.61 5.43 0.81
C ASN A 35 0.81 6.61 0.30
N SER A 36 0.08 6.38 -0.79
CA SER A 36 -0.93 7.27 -1.31
C SER A 36 -2.25 6.51 -1.28
N SER A 37 -3.20 6.98 -0.50
CA SER A 37 -4.47 6.28 -0.25
C SER A 37 -5.67 7.16 -0.57
N VAL A 38 -6.77 6.50 -0.90
CA VAL A 38 -8.07 7.13 -1.12
C VAL A 38 -9.17 6.19 -0.63
N LEU A 39 -10.20 6.76 -0.02
CA LEU A 39 -11.44 6.05 0.25
C LEU A 39 -12.33 6.19 -0.97
N THR A 40 -12.71 5.07 -1.57
CA THR A 40 -13.75 5.06 -2.61
C THR A 40 -15.08 5.16 -1.88
N MET A 41 -15.70 6.32 -1.97
CA MET A 41 -17.02 6.65 -1.42
C MET A 41 -17.88 7.19 -2.55
N ASP A 42 -19.20 7.18 -2.37
CA ASP A 42 -20.09 7.85 -3.30
C ASP A 42 -19.83 9.36 -3.33
N ASP A 43 -20.10 10.00 -4.46
CA ASP A 43 -19.87 11.43 -4.64
C ASP A 43 -20.69 12.24 -3.63
N VAL A 44 -20.04 13.16 -2.91
CA VAL A 44 -20.73 14.08 -2.00
C VAL A 44 -21.29 15.24 -2.82
N TYR A 45 -22.62 15.38 -2.86
CA TYR A 45 -23.30 16.46 -3.55
C TYR A 45 -23.31 17.72 -2.67
N LEU A 46 -22.85 18.84 -3.23
CA LEU A 46 -22.76 20.13 -2.52
C LEU A 46 -24.01 20.99 -2.66
N ASP A 47 -24.85 20.69 -3.65
CA ASP A 47 -26.08 21.43 -3.93
C ASP A 47 -27.30 20.51 -4.05
N VAL A 48 -28.49 21.10 -3.86
CA VAL A 48 -29.77 20.38 -3.92
C VAL A 48 -30.08 19.84 -5.34
N ASN A 49 -29.43 20.42 -6.35
CA ASN A 49 -29.63 20.03 -7.75
C ASN A 49 -28.64 18.96 -8.23
N GLY A 50 -27.68 18.57 -7.39
CA GLY A 50 -26.67 17.54 -7.71
C GLY A 50 -25.68 17.93 -8.81
N THR A 51 -25.51 19.23 -9.07
CA THR A 51 -24.64 19.76 -10.12
C THR A 51 -23.20 19.91 -9.67
N GLU A 52 -22.97 20.10 -8.38
CA GLU A 52 -21.62 20.18 -7.80
C GLU A 52 -21.32 18.99 -6.90
N THR A 53 -20.25 18.27 -7.22
CA THR A 53 -19.76 17.14 -6.43
C THR A 53 -18.36 17.38 -5.89
N MET A 54 -18.09 16.90 -4.67
CA MET A 54 -16.76 16.76 -4.13
C MET A 54 -16.32 15.31 -4.25
N LYS A 55 -15.13 15.11 -4.82
CA LYS A 55 -14.50 13.77 -4.93
C LYS A 55 -13.40 13.63 -3.90
N ALA A 56 -13.35 12.45 -3.28
CA ALA A 56 -12.24 12.11 -2.39
C ALA A 56 -10.92 12.16 -3.16
N GLN A 57 -9.94 12.86 -2.61
CA GLN A 57 -8.61 12.95 -3.17
C GLN A 57 -7.64 12.03 -2.42
N HIS A 58 -6.57 11.69 -3.11
CA HIS A 58 -5.49 10.90 -2.55
C HIS A 58 -4.79 11.64 -1.40
N ARG A 59 -4.59 10.92 -0.30
CA ARG A 59 -3.84 11.40 0.84
C ARG A 59 -2.53 10.62 0.97
N TRP A 60 -1.45 11.35 1.24
CA TRP A 60 -0.15 10.75 1.52
C TRP A 60 -0.04 10.37 3.00
N GLY A 61 0.55 9.21 3.25
CA GLY A 61 0.80 8.69 4.57
C GLY A 61 2.11 7.92 4.66
N LEU A 62 2.39 7.42 5.85
CA LEU A 62 3.58 6.59 6.12
C LEU A 62 3.16 5.14 6.28
N THR A 63 4.07 4.24 5.88
CA THR A 63 3.96 2.81 6.14
C THR A 63 5.29 2.27 6.64
N ALA A 64 5.25 1.38 7.64
CA ALA A 64 6.42 0.75 8.20
C ALA A 64 6.06 -0.61 8.79
N GLY A 65 7.01 -1.54 8.80
CA GLY A 65 6.78 -2.86 9.38
C GLY A 65 7.88 -3.85 9.07
N VAL A 66 7.56 -5.11 9.23
CA VAL A 66 8.46 -6.24 8.96
C VAL A 66 7.72 -7.30 8.17
N GLU A 67 8.40 -7.88 7.18
CA GLU A 67 7.91 -8.98 6.36
C GLU A 67 8.91 -10.13 6.45
N THR A 68 8.43 -11.33 6.74
CA THR A 68 9.20 -12.58 6.67
C THR A 68 8.87 -13.29 5.38
N GLN A 69 9.85 -13.94 4.77
CA GLN A 69 9.67 -14.68 3.54
C GLN A 69 10.30 -16.05 3.65
N TYR A 70 9.61 -17.05 3.13
CA TYR A 70 10.10 -18.40 2.95
C TYR A 70 10.16 -18.74 1.48
N GLN A 71 11.34 -19.10 0.97
CA GLN A 71 11.54 -19.49 -0.41
C GLN A 71 11.13 -20.95 -0.60
N CYS A 72 9.96 -21.20 -1.21
CA CYS A 72 9.47 -22.55 -1.44
C CYS A 72 10.19 -23.24 -2.60
N TRP A 73 10.37 -22.53 -3.69
CA TRP A 73 11.05 -22.95 -4.91
C TRP A 73 11.88 -21.79 -5.46
N SER A 74 12.73 -22.07 -6.44
CA SER A 74 13.57 -21.03 -7.05
C SER A 74 12.79 -19.79 -7.52
N GLN A 75 11.55 -19.97 -7.96
CA GLN A 75 10.72 -18.89 -8.52
C GLN A 75 9.55 -18.48 -7.61
N ILE A 76 9.25 -19.21 -6.53
CA ILE A 76 8.09 -18.97 -5.69
C ILE A 76 8.50 -18.87 -4.23
N ALA A 77 8.10 -17.79 -3.59
CA ALA A 77 8.20 -17.62 -2.16
C ALA A 77 6.86 -17.22 -1.55
N LEU A 78 6.68 -17.58 -0.29
CA LEU A 78 5.56 -17.13 0.55
C LEU A 78 6.08 -16.08 1.52
N SER A 79 5.34 -15.01 1.70
CA SER A 79 5.67 -14.02 2.72
C SER A 79 4.47 -13.66 3.59
N ALA A 80 4.79 -13.37 4.84
CA ALA A 80 3.85 -12.88 5.84
C ALA A 80 4.51 -11.72 6.58
N GLY A 81 3.73 -10.74 7.03
CA GLY A 81 4.31 -9.59 7.70
C GLY A 81 3.40 -8.96 8.73
N LEU A 82 3.93 -7.95 9.39
CA LEU A 82 3.19 -7.05 10.25
C LEU A 82 3.54 -5.62 9.82
N MET A 83 2.55 -4.90 9.30
CA MET A 83 2.73 -3.58 8.71
C MET A 83 1.80 -2.57 9.36
N TYR A 84 2.34 -1.44 9.75
CA TYR A 84 1.56 -0.26 10.12
C TYR A 84 1.42 0.65 8.90
N SER A 85 0.22 1.21 8.68
CA SER A 85 -0.01 2.24 7.67
C SER A 85 -0.94 3.34 8.20
N ASN A 86 -0.67 4.56 7.75
CA ASN A 86 -1.56 5.69 7.94
C ASN A 86 -2.17 6.02 6.57
N GLU A 87 -3.40 5.60 6.37
CA GLU A 87 -4.17 5.75 5.14
C GLU A 87 -5.29 6.78 5.31
N GLY A 88 -6.12 6.97 4.28
CA GLY A 88 -7.31 7.82 4.36
C GLY A 88 -7.57 8.56 3.06
N CYS A 89 -8.31 9.65 3.17
CA CYS A 89 -8.62 10.55 2.07
C CYS A 89 -8.63 12.00 2.55
N GLN A 90 -8.65 12.90 1.59
CA GLN A 90 -8.85 14.32 1.84
C GLN A 90 -9.83 14.91 0.83
N TYR A 91 -10.49 15.97 1.24
CA TYR A 91 -11.32 16.83 0.39
C TYR A 91 -10.77 18.23 0.46
N ASP A 92 -10.45 18.80 -0.69
CA ASP A 92 -9.97 20.19 -0.74
C ASP A 92 -11.13 21.16 -0.53
N LYS A 93 -10.79 22.33 -0.01
CA LYS A 93 -11.75 23.41 0.11
C LYS A 93 -12.36 23.77 -1.25
N LYS A 94 -13.70 23.77 -1.32
CA LYS A 94 -14.44 24.18 -2.51
C LYS A 94 -15.61 25.07 -2.13
N GLY A 95 -15.59 26.31 -2.61
CA GLY A 95 -16.60 27.32 -2.25
C GLY A 95 -16.66 27.59 -0.74
N ASP A 96 -17.84 27.42 -0.14
CA ASP A 96 -18.07 27.61 1.30
C ASP A 96 -17.79 26.35 2.13
N VAL A 97 -17.43 25.22 1.50
CA VAL A 97 -17.08 23.96 2.19
C VAL A 97 -15.58 23.97 2.50
N ASP A 98 -15.25 23.83 3.78
CA ASP A 98 -13.86 23.80 4.24
C ASP A 98 -13.17 22.47 3.97
N GLU A 99 -11.84 22.49 4.06
CA GLU A 99 -10.98 21.30 3.93
C GLU A 99 -11.35 20.26 5.00
N TRP A 100 -11.52 19.01 4.53
CA TRP A 100 -11.79 17.85 5.38
C TRP A 100 -10.77 16.73 5.10
N LYS A 101 -10.20 16.18 6.18
CA LYS A 101 -9.22 15.10 6.11
C LYS A 101 -9.63 13.95 7.01
N GLN A 102 -9.61 12.74 6.45
CA GLN A 102 -9.79 11.50 7.19
C GLN A 102 -8.47 10.74 7.26
N SER A 103 -8.05 10.38 8.47
CA SER A 103 -6.85 9.58 8.73
C SER A 103 -7.22 8.26 9.36
N LEU A 104 -6.83 7.15 8.74
CA LEU A 104 -7.07 5.79 9.19
C LEU A 104 -5.72 5.12 9.51
N HIS A 105 -5.55 4.72 10.75
CA HIS A 105 -4.33 4.04 11.21
C HIS A 105 -4.59 2.55 11.28
N PHE A 106 -3.96 1.79 10.38
CA PHE A 106 -4.10 0.33 10.32
C PHE A 106 -2.87 -0.38 10.83
N LEU A 107 -3.10 -1.52 11.48
CA LEU A 107 -2.12 -2.58 11.67
C LEU A 107 -2.55 -3.74 10.79
N SER A 108 -1.70 -4.15 9.85
CA SER A 108 -2.06 -5.09 8.79
C SER A 108 -1.14 -6.28 8.76
N VAL A 109 -1.70 -7.45 8.46
CA VAL A 109 -0.99 -8.70 8.21
C VAL A 109 -1.14 -9.06 6.73
N PRO A 110 -0.15 -8.73 5.87
CA PRO A 110 -0.11 -9.22 4.52
C PRO A 110 0.32 -10.69 4.48
N LEU A 111 -0.36 -11.50 3.66
CA LEU A 111 -0.02 -12.87 3.31
C LEU A 111 0.11 -12.91 1.80
N LEU A 112 1.34 -13.07 1.31
CA LEU A 112 1.66 -12.88 -0.10
C LEU A 112 2.33 -14.10 -0.70
N VAL A 113 2.10 -14.28 -1.99
CA VAL A 113 2.87 -15.14 -2.87
C VAL A 113 3.74 -14.24 -3.73
N ASN A 114 5.03 -14.52 -3.77
CA ASN A 114 6.01 -13.80 -4.57
C ASN A 114 6.47 -14.70 -5.70
N PHE A 115 6.36 -14.22 -6.94
CA PHE A 115 6.79 -14.90 -8.15
C PHE A 115 8.02 -14.19 -8.68
N TYR A 116 9.18 -14.82 -8.56
CA TYR A 116 10.44 -14.31 -9.09
C TYR A 116 10.54 -14.58 -10.59
N ILE A 117 10.86 -13.53 -11.33
CA ILE A 117 11.16 -13.66 -12.75
C ILE A 117 12.53 -14.35 -12.92
N GLU A 118 12.70 -15.10 -14.00
CA GLU A 118 13.95 -15.82 -14.25
C GLU A 118 15.18 -14.91 -14.12
N PRO A 119 16.23 -15.36 -13.40
CA PRO A 119 17.42 -14.57 -13.11
C PRO A 119 18.13 -14.07 -14.35
N ASP A 120 18.10 -14.86 -15.43
CA ASP A 120 18.76 -14.54 -16.69
C ASP A 120 18.08 -13.40 -17.45
N LEU A 121 16.80 -13.15 -17.14
CA LEU A 121 16.02 -12.11 -17.80
C LEU A 121 16.00 -10.82 -16.97
N LEU A 122 15.60 -10.89 -15.71
CA LEU A 122 15.49 -9.74 -14.80
C LEU A 122 15.81 -10.18 -13.35
N PRO A 123 17.09 -10.25 -12.99
CA PRO A 123 17.51 -10.70 -11.68
C PRO A 123 16.94 -9.80 -10.57
N GLY A 124 16.35 -10.43 -9.54
CA GLY A 124 15.81 -9.73 -8.39
C GLY A 124 14.43 -9.12 -8.54
N LEU A 125 13.81 -9.20 -9.72
CA LEU A 125 12.43 -8.74 -9.92
C LEU A 125 11.45 -9.84 -9.53
N SER A 126 10.45 -9.48 -8.73
CA SER A 126 9.36 -10.36 -8.36
C SER A 126 8.00 -9.67 -8.48
N LEU A 127 6.98 -10.45 -8.81
CA LEU A 127 5.58 -10.06 -8.75
C LEU A 127 5.01 -10.57 -7.44
N LYS A 128 4.17 -9.78 -6.79
CA LYS A 128 3.57 -10.11 -5.50
C LYS A 128 2.06 -9.97 -5.58
N THR A 129 1.35 -10.94 -5.01
CA THR A 129 -0.09 -10.87 -4.80
C THR A 129 -0.51 -11.70 -3.60
N GLY A 130 -1.72 -11.50 -3.11
CA GLY A 130 -2.20 -12.25 -1.96
C GLY A 130 -3.40 -11.62 -1.28
N VAL A 131 -3.46 -11.74 0.03
CA VAL A 131 -4.50 -11.16 0.88
C VAL A 131 -3.83 -10.39 2.02
N GLN A 132 -4.38 -9.24 2.35
CA GLN A 132 -3.96 -8.45 3.51
C GLN A 132 -5.15 -8.24 4.45
N LEU A 133 -4.94 -8.59 5.72
CA LEU A 133 -5.90 -8.37 6.80
C LEU A 133 -5.45 -7.16 7.60
N GLY A 134 -6.24 -6.10 7.62
CA GLY A 134 -5.98 -4.88 8.36
C GLY A 134 -6.90 -4.74 9.56
N TYR A 135 -6.37 -4.28 10.68
CA TYR A 135 -7.13 -3.89 11.84
C TYR A 135 -7.00 -2.38 12.06
N LEU A 136 -8.12 -1.67 12.08
CA LEU A 136 -8.18 -0.24 12.32
C LEU A 136 -7.93 0.05 13.81
N LEU A 137 -6.77 0.63 14.09
CA LEU A 137 -6.38 1.05 15.43
C LEU A 137 -7.12 2.33 15.83
N GLN A 138 -7.10 3.32 14.94
CA GLN A 138 -7.67 4.63 15.18
C GLN A 138 -8.08 5.30 13.88
N SER A 139 -9.19 6.03 13.92
CA SER A 139 -9.62 6.94 12.87
C SER A 139 -9.70 8.36 13.42
N LYS A 140 -9.13 9.30 12.67
CA LYS A 140 -9.14 10.72 13.01
C LYS A 140 -9.70 11.53 11.85
N GLU A 141 -10.61 12.41 12.18
CA GLU A 141 -11.19 13.38 11.28
C GLU A 141 -10.66 14.79 11.64
N THR A 142 -10.20 15.50 10.64
CA THR A 142 -9.79 16.91 10.81
C THR A 142 -10.67 17.78 9.95
N LEU A 143 -11.42 18.65 10.59
CA LEU A 143 -12.30 19.64 9.98
C LEU A 143 -11.96 21.02 10.53
N MET A 144 -11.73 22.01 9.68
CA MET A 144 -11.38 23.40 10.07
C MET A 144 -10.22 23.49 11.08
N GLY A 145 -9.21 22.60 10.95
CA GLY A 145 -8.07 22.53 11.88
C GLY A 145 -8.36 21.85 13.22
N THR A 146 -9.60 21.47 13.51
CA THR A 146 -9.96 20.69 14.71
C THR A 146 -9.94 19.21 14.39
N THR A 147 -9.19 18.43 15.17
CA THR A 147 -9.07 16.98 14.99
C THR A 147 -9.89 16.26 16.04
N ASN A 148 -10.83 15.43 15.58
CA ASN A 148 -11.66 14.57 16.40
C ASN A 148 -11.36 13.09 16.10
N THR A 149 -11.59 12.22 17.10
CA THR A 149 -11.48 10.76 16.90
C THR A 149 -12.88 10.23 16.61
N ASN A 150 -13.04 9.55 15.45
CA ASN A 150 -14.31 8.99 14.99
C ASN A 150 -14.21 7.49 14.64
N THR A 151 -13.42 6.74 15.41
CA THR A 151 -13.12 5.33 15.13
C THR A 151 -14.36 4.42 15.13
N ASP A 152 -15.38 4.77 15.88
CA ASP A 152 -16.61 3.99 16.02
C ASP A 152 -17.52 4.10 14.78
N SER A 153 -17.24 5.08 13.90
CA SER A 153 -17.92 5.24 12.61
C SER A 153 -17.41 4.24 11.54
N PHE A 154 -16.36 3.47 11.85
CA PHE A 154 -15.72 2.57 10.92
C PHE A 154 -15.72 1.12 11.43
N HIS A 155 -15.87 0.18 10.51
CA HIS A 155 -15.57 -1.22 10.80
C HIS A 155 -14.08 -1.40 11.06
N ARG A 156 -13.76 -2.18 12.11
CA ARG A 156 -12.37 -2.38 12.56
C ARG A 156 -11.56 -3.27 11.63
N VAL A 157 -12.20 -4.12 10.84
CA VAL A 157 -11.53 -5.08 9.98
C VAL A 157 -11.59 -4.63 8.53
N ASN A 158 -10.42 -4.53 7.92
CA ASN A 158 -10.23 -4.25 6.50
C ASN A 158 -9.58 -5.45 5.82
N VAL A 159 -10.17 -5.92 4.73
CA VAL A 159 -9.57 -6.94 3.87
C VAL A 159 -9.24 -6.29 2.54
N SER A 160 -8.01 -6.49 2.07
CA SER A 160 -7.56 -6.00 0.77
C SER A 160 -6.81 -7.08 0.00
N ILE A 161 -6.77 -6.90 -1.31
CA ILE A 161 -6.00 -7.74 -2.25
C ILE A 161 -4.80 -6.91 -2.70
N PRO A 162 -3.60 -7.18 -2.19
CA PRO A 162 -2.38 -6.57 -2.67
C PRO A 162 -1.95 -7.14 -4.01
N ALA A 163 -1.53 -6.26 -4.91
CA ALA A 163 -0.87 -6.61 -6.16
C ALA A 163 0.33 -5.67 -6.35
N GLY A 164 1.50 -6.19 -6.64
CA GLY A 164 2.69 -5.35 -6.69
C GLY A 164 3.88 -6.00 -7.35
N ILE A 165 4.93 -5.19 -7.46
CA ILE A 165 6.24 -5.57 -7.95
C ILE A 165 7.28 -5.25 -6.87
N SER A 166 8.28 -6.10 -6.76
CA SER A 166 9.41 -5.88 -5.86
C SER A 166 10.70 -6.14 -6.59
N TYR A 167 11.67 -5.29 -6.32
CA TYR A 167 13.01 -5.44 -6.87
C TYR A 167 14.03 -5.54 -5.75
N GLU A 168 14.79 -6.62 -5.76
CA GLU A 168 15.87 -6.88 -4.83
C GLU A 168 17.22 -6.63 -5.49
N TYR A 169 18.02 -5.77 -4.88
CA TYR A 169 19.41 -5.54 -5.26
C TYR A 169 20.30 -5.76 -4.05
N ARG A 170 21.10 -6.82 -4.07
CA ARG A 170 21.85 -7.29 -2.90
C ARG A 170 20.91 -7.61 -1.74
N SER A 171 20.88 -6.76 -0.72
CA SER A 171 19.98 -6.91 0.44
C SER A 171 18.96 -5.77 0.54
N ILE A 172 18.96 -4.85 -0.42
CA ILE A 172 18.00 -3.75 -0.47
C ILE A 172 16.81 -4.20 -1.33
N VAL A 173 15.62 -4.04 -0.80
CA VAL A 173 14.38 -4.42 -1.48
C VAL A 173 13.51 -3.17 -1.64
N ALA A 174 13.25 -2.79 -2.89
CA ALA A 174 12.23 -1.80 -3.23
C ALA A 174 10.93 -2.52 -3.59
N ASP A 175 9.82 -2.06 -3.05
CA ASP A 175 8.51 -2.70 -3.25
C ASP A 175 7.48 -1.62 -3.59
N LEU A 176 6.78 -1.81 -4.70
CA LEU A 176 5.64 -1.00 -5.13
C LEU A 176 4.41 -1.89 -5.13
N ARG A 177 3.43 -1.58 -4.29
CA ARG A 177 2.26 -2.41 -4.04
C ARG A 177 0.98 -1.58 -4.06
N TYR A 178 -0.01 -2.02 -4.81
CA TYR A 178 -1.36 -1.48 -4.79
C TYR A 178 -2.26 -2.42 -3.99
N ASN A 179 -2.89 -1.91 -2.94
CA ASN A 179 -3.83 -2.63 -2.09
C ASN A 179 -5.25 -2.25 -2.51
N ILE A 180 -6.00 -3.23 -3.01
CA ILE A 180 -7.39 -3.06 -3.44
C ILE A 180 -8.28 -3.43 -2.26
N GLY A 181 -8.98 -2.46 -1.67
CA GLY A 181 -9.93 -2.70 -0.57
C GLY A 181 -11.14 -3.49 -1.04
N VAL A 182 -11.45 -4.57 -0.31
CA VAL A 182 -12.59 -5.45 -0.60
C VAL A 182 -13.73 -5.20 0.36
N THR A 183 -13.43 -4.96 1.64
CA THR A 183 -14.43 -4.78 2.68
C THR A 183 -14.98 -3.36 2.71
N ASN A 184 -16.28 -3.25 3.07
CA ASN A 184 -16.89 -1.98 3.40
C ASN A 184 -16.46 -1.54 4.80
N LEU A 185 -15.86 -0.36 4.90
CA LEU A 185 -15.41 0.24 6.16
C LEU A 185 -16.50 1.09 6.84
N CYS A 186 -17.59 1.43 6.15
CA CYS A 186 -18.68 2.22 6.73
C CYS A 186 -19.47 1.40 7.74
N SER A 187 -19.55 1.90 8.99
CA SER A 187 -20.32 1.25 10.08
C SER A 187 -21.76 1.78 10.18
N HIS A 188 -22.11 2.85 9.48
CA HIS A 188 -23.44 3.46 9.56
C HIS A 188 -24.47 2.69 8.73
N LYS A 189 -25.38 2.00 9.42
CA LYS A 189 -26.44 1.18 8.81
C LYS A 189 -27.54 1.98 8.07
N LEU A 190 -27.58 3.30 8.24
CA LEU A 190 -28.60 4.18 7.64
C LEU A 190 -28.24 4.69 6.25
N MET A 191 -26.97 4.55 5.86
CA MET A 191 -26.47 4.88 4.54
C MET A 191 -26.03 3.60 3.86
N ASP A 192 -26.63 3.25 2.73
CA ASP A 192 -26.24 2.09 1.92
C ASP A 192 -24.97 2.41 1.11
N GLU A 193 -24.02 3.09 1.76
CA GLU A 193 -22.74 3.54 1.19
C GLU A 193 -21.65 2.51 1.39
N THR A 194 -20.88 2.29 0.36
CA THR A 194 -19.73 1.39 0.39
C THR A 194 -18.42 2.19 0.40
N TRP A 195 -17.73 2.15 1.53
CA TRP A 195 -16.42 2.82 1.69
C TRP A 195 -15.30 1.78 1.66
N ARG A 196 -14.45 1.86 0.63
CA ARG A 196 -13.31 0.95 0.47
C ARG A 196 -12.02 1.74 0.48
N SER A 197 -11.02 1.27 1.24
CA SER A 197 -9.68 1.86 1.25
C SER A 197 -8.83 1.26 0.14
N ASN A 198 -8.41 2.09 -0.81
CA ASN A 198 -7.43 1.73 -1.82
C ASN A 198 -6.13 2.49 -1.56
N SER A 199 -5.00 1.81 -1.62
CA SER A 199 -3.71 2.45 -1.32
C SER A 199 -2.58 1.93 -2.20
N LEU A 200 -1.73 2.85 -2.65
CA LEU A 200 -0.48 2.56 -3.34
C LEU A 200 0.66 2.76 -2.35
N TRP A 201 1.44 1.72 -2.08
CA TRP A 201 2.57 1.75 -1.17
C TRP A 201 3.88 1.69 -1.96
N LEU A 202 4.82 2.54 -1.61
CA LEU A 202 6.20 2.49 -2.05
C LEU A 202 7.07 2.33 -0.80
N THR A 203 7.72 1.17 -0.67
CA THR A 203 8.55 0.86 0.49
C THR A 203 9.96 0.47 0.10
N LEU A 204 10.91 0.79 0.98
CA LEU A 204 12.26 0.30 0.95
C LEU A 204 12.51 -0.55 2.19
N GLY A 205 13.19 -1.66 2.02
CA GLY A 205 13.55 -2.57 3.10
C GLY A 205 14.97 -3.09 2.97
N TYR A 206 15.47 -3.66 4.06
CA TYR A 206 16.72 -4.39 4.08
C TYR A 206 16.45 -5.84 4.44
N GLN A 207 16.86 -6.76 3.57
CA GLN A 207 16.61 -8.18 3.71
C GLN A 207 17.76 -8.88 4.42
N PHE A 208 17.44 -9.46 5.58
CA PHE A 208 18.33 -10.35 6.31
C PHE A 208 18.01 -11.79 5.91
N ARG A 209 18.97 -12.47 5.30
CA ARG A 209 18.85 -13.89 4.94
C ARG A 209 19.31 -14.73 6.14
N LEU A 210 18.54 -15.78 6.48
CA LEU A 210 18.75 -16.67 7.62
C LEU A 210 19.21 -18.05 7.16
#